data_843a7cdc263441152a584965f83ed1d2
#
_entry.id   843a7cdc263441152a584965f83ed1d2
#
_cell.length_a   1.000
_cell.length_b   1.000
_cell.length_c   1.000
_cell.angle_alpha   90.00
_cell.angle_beta   90.00
_cell.angle_gamma   90.00
#
_symmetry.space_group_name_H-M   'P 1'
#
loop_
_entity.id
_entity.type
_entity.pdbx_description
1 polymer ?
#
loop_
_entity_poly.entity_id
_entity_poly.type
_entity_poly.pdbx_seq_one_letter_code
_entity_poly.pdbx_strand_id
1 'polypeptide(L)'
;PRPVWIQAWGGTNTIARALKTIEEKYPEKMEYVANKIRLFLIWEQDNTYQSYIRKNWGKYNILTIISDQFITYFYHWKKFLPAEPQKYLVGSWMNPNIKNGHGELCALYKSHENGDFRSEGDSPAYFHVIPTGLRNAEHPDWGGWGGRYVKVRENTWLDPVEEEGYEYPEGRWYTSNAWGRTRLKKEIPNDSLLLSYLKPTWRWIAPLQNDFAARADWCVKSYEEANHAPVVMLAHEADMQAEEGSRICLSAEGTKDPDGDKLTYRWWQ
;
A
#
# COMPACT_ATOMS: atom_id res chain seq x y z
N PRO A 1 -20.89 -1.76 8.39
CA PRO A 1 -19.83 -2.62 8.95
C PRO A 1 -18.62 -2.61 8.03
N ARG A 2 -17.42 -2.44 8.60
CA ARG A 2 -16.19 -2.38 7.82
C ARG A 2 -15.99 -3.65 6.97
N PRO A 3 -15.48 -3.53 5.73
CA PRO A 3 -15.13 -4.70 4.93
C PRO A 3 -13.96 -5.46 5.54
N VAL A 4 -13.84 -6.74 5.18
CA VAL A 4 -12.70 -7.58 5.53
C VAL A 4 -11.75 -7.61 4.35
N TRP A 5 -10.54 -7.10 4.53
CA TRP A 5 -9.48 -7.20 3.55
C TRP A 5 -8.80 -8.57 3.63
N ILE A 6 -8.82 -9.29 2.54
CA ILE A 6 -8.14 -10.57 2.37
C ILE A 6 -6.94 -10.32 1.48
N GLN A 7 -5.75 -10.65 1.98
CA GLN A 7 -4.49 -10.42 1.30
C GLN A 7 -3.92 -11.74 0.79
N ALA A 8 -3.53 -11.78 -0.47
CA ALA A 8 -2.79 -12.89 -1.05
C ALA A 8 -1.34 -12.47 -1.29
N TRP A 9 -0.43 -13.02 -0.50
CA TRP A 9 1.02 -12.79 -0.59
C TRP A 9 1.71 -13.87 -1.43
N GLY A 10 0.94 -14.80 -1.92
CA GLY A 10 1.29 -15.85 -2.86
C GLY A 10 0.17 -16.03 -3.85
N GLY A 11 -0.11 -17.27 -4.23
CA GLY A 11 -1.25 -17.59 -5.09
C GLY A 11 -2.59 -17.41 -4.38
N THR A 12 -3.65 -17.26 -5.16
CA THR A 12 -5.03 -17.07 -4.66
C THR A 12 -5.78 -18.38 -4.43
N ASN A 13 -5.15 -19.53 -4.58
CA ASN A 13 -5.79 -20.85 -4.49
C ASN A 13 -6.52 -21.08 -3.17
N THR A 14 -5.99 -20.62 -2.04
CA THR A 14 -6.66 -20.75 -0.73
C THR A 14 -7.94 -19.91 -0.67
N ILE A 15 -7.90 -18.69 -1.20
CA ILE A 15 -9.08 -17.81 -1.31
C ILE A 15 -10.11 -18.46 -2.23
N ALA A 16 -9.68 -18.93 -3.41
CA ALA A 16 -10.54 -19.61 -4.36
C ALA A 16 -11.20 -20.85 -3.75
N ARG A 17 -10.45 -21.63 -2.95
CA ARG A 17 -11.01 -22.80 -2.25
C ARG A 17 -12.06 -22.40 -1.20
N ALA A 18 -11.81 -21.34 -0.44
CA ALA A 18 -12.78 -20.84 0.55
C ALA A 18 -14.07 -20.38 -0.14
N LEU A 19 -13.96 -19.57 -1.19
CA LEU A 19 -15.10 -19.09 -1.98
C LEU A 19 -15.86 -20.24 -2.63
N LYS A 20 -15.15 -21.25 -3.15
CA LYS A 20 -15.77 -22.46 -3.71
C LYS A 20 -16.55 -23.25 -2.65
N THR A 21 -16.03 -23.30 -1.42
CA THR A 21 -16.75 -23.95 -0.33
C THR A 21 -18.06 -23.22 0.01
N ILE A 22 -18.06 -21.88 -0.07
CA ILE A 22 -19.28 -21.08 0.13
C ILE A 22 -20.26 -21.33 -1.00
N GLU A 23 -19.82 -21.32 -2.26
CA GLU A 23 -20.66 -21.65 -3.42
C GLU A 23 -21.31 -23.04 -3.30
N GLU A 24 -20.54 -24.05 -2.87
CA GLU A 24 -20.99 -25.43 -2.74
C GLU A 24 -21.94 -25.67 -1.57
N LYS A 25 -21.71 -25.02 -0.43
CA LYS A 25 -22.41 -25.32 0.83
C LYS A 25 -23.40 -24.26 1.29
N TYR A 26 -23.22 -23.01 0.86
CA TYR A 26 -23.97 -21.85 1.33
C TYR A 26 -24.21 -20.85 0.18
N PRO A 27 -24.78 -21.31 -0.96
CA PRO A 27 -24.92 -20.47 -2.15
C PRO A 27 -25.73 -19.19 -1.89
N GLU A 28 -26.66 -19.23 -0.96
CA GLU A 28 -27.48 -18.08 -0.51
C GLU A 28 -26.65 -16.99 0.17
N LYS A 29 -25.42 -17.29 0.60
CA LYS A 29 -24.51 -16.35 1.26
C LYS A 29 -23.50 -15.71 0.32
N MET A 30 -23.45 -16.10 -0.94
CA MET A 30 -22.43 -15.62 -1.87
C MET A 30 -22.41 -14.10 -1.99
N GLU A 31 -23.55 -13.48 -2.21
CA GLU A 31 -23.66 -12.01 -2.31
C GLU A 31 -23.28 -11.32 -0.99
N TYR A 32 -23.75 -11.85 0.14
CA TYR A 32 -23.38 -11.33 1.45
C TYR A 32 -21.87 -11.36 1.67
N VAL A 33 -21.22 -12.48 1.37
CA VAL A 33 -19.77 -12.63 1.51
C VAL A 33 -19.03 -11.69 0.57
N ALA A 34 -19.44 -11.63 -0.69
CA ALA A 34 -18.83 -10.74 -1.69
C ALA A 34 -18.87 -9.26 -1.26
N ASN A 35 -20.00 -8.82 -0.70
CA ASN A 35 -20.15 -7.47 -0.19
C ASN A 35 -19.28 -7.18 1.05
N LYS A 36 -18.89 -8.22 1.79
CA LYS A 36 -18.09 -8.11 3.01
C LYS A 36 -16.59 -8.12 2.77
N ILE A 37 -16.12 -8.68 1.68
CA ILE A 37 -14.71 -8.88 1.43
C ILE A 37 -14.14 -7.87 0.40
N ARG A 38 -12.85 -7.62 0.53
CA ARG A 38 -12.02 -6.93 -0.45
C ARG A 38 -10.74 -7.75 -0.63
N LEU A 39 -10.22 -7.80 -1.83
CA LEU A 39 -9.01 -8.57 -2.12
C LEU A 39 -7.84 -7.64 -2.42
N PHE A 40 -6.69 -7.95 -1.84
CA PHE A 40 -5.42 -7.34 -2.22
C PHE A 40 -4.45 -8.46 -2.59
N LEU A 41 -4.03 -8.49 -3.84
CA LEU A 41 -3.17 -9.52 -4.40
C LEU A 41 -1.79 -8.94 -4.70
N ILE A 42 -0.74 -9.55 -4.15
CA ILE A 42 0.62 -9.28 -4.58
C ILE A 42 0.84 -10.07 -5.86
N TRP A 43 0.55 -9.40 -6.94
CA TRP A 43 0.37 -9.88 -8.31
C TRP A 43 -0.52 -11.15 -8.41
N GLU A 44 -0.60 -11.73 -9.58
CA GLU A 44 -1.31 -13.00 -9.80
C GLU A 44 -0.30 -14.15 -9.87
N GLN A 45 0.12 -14.68 -8.71
CA GLN A 45 1.17 -15.68 -8.61
C GLN A 45 0.71 -17.08 -9.05
N ASP A 46 -0.59 -17.33 -9.03
CA ASP A 46 -1.21 -18.50 -9.65
C ASP A 46 -2.37 -18.09 -10.57
N ASN A 47 -3.03 -19.07 -11.20
CA ASN A 47 -4.10 -18.83 -12.17
C ASN A 47 -5.50 -18.78 -11.55
N THR A 48 -5.65 -19.01 -10.25
CA THR A 48 -6.98 -19.25 -9.65
C THR A 48 -7.83 -17.98 -9.54
N TYR A 49 -7.22 -16.79 -9.50
CA TYR A 49 -8.00 -15.56 -9.63
C TYR A 49 -8.74 -15.52 -10.97
N GLN A 50 -8.05 -15.71 -12.09
CA GLN A 50 -8.65 -15.66 -13.42
C GLN A 50 -9.57 -16.86 -13.68
N SER A 51 -9.12 -18.07 -13.36
CA SER A 51 -9.86 -19.29 -13.72
C SER A 51 -11.08 -19.57 -12.86
N TYR A 52 -11.11 -19.07 -11.63
CA TYR A 52 -12.19 -19.31 -10.71
C TYR A 52 -12.81 -18.06 -10.11
N ILE A 53 -12.05 -17.22 -9.39
CA ILE A 53 -12.61 -16.09 -8.63
C ILE A 53 -13.30 -15.11 -9.58
N ARG A 54 -12.58 -14.61 -10.58
CA ARG A 54 -13.13 -13.66 -11.55
C ARG A 54 -14.30 -14.29 -12.34
N LYS A 55 -14.18 -15.55 -12.72
CA LYS A 55 -15.19 -16.23 -13.53
C LYS A 55 -16.51 -16.48 -12.78
N ASN A 56 -16.44 -16.98 -11.55
CA ASN A 56 -17.60 -17.43 -10.81
C ASN A 56 -18.16 -16.37 -9.85
N TRP A 57 -17.31 -15.46 -9.37
CA TRP A 57 -17.66 -14.42 -8.41
C TRP A 57 -17.69 -13.00 -9.00
N GLY A 58 -17.29 -12.84 -10.27
CA GLY A 58 -17.21 -11.52 -10.93
C GLY A 58 -18.50 -10.71 -10.90
N LYS A 59 -19.66 -11.40 -11.03
CA LYS A 59 -20.99 -10.75 -10.96
C LYS A 59 -21.28 -10.05 -9.63
N TYR A 60 -20.56 -10.37 -8.57
CA TYR A 60 -20.73 -9.73 -7.25
C TYR A 60 -19.80 -8.56 -7.01
N ASN A 61 -18.98 -8.19 -7.99
CA ASN A 61 -18.12 -7.01 -7.96
C ASN A 61 -17.22 -6.88 -6.72
N ILE A 62 -16.58 -7.97 -6.29
CA ILE A 62 -15.61 -7.92 -5.18
C ILE A 62 -14.47 -7.00 -5.58
N LEU A 63 -14.33 -5.87 -4.87
CA LEU A 63 -13.21 -4.96 -5.09
C LEU A 63 -11.90 -5.73 -4.96
N THR A 64 -11.09 -5.70 -6.00
CA THR A 64 -9.81 -6.41 -6.08
C THR A 64 -8.70 -5.49 -6.54
N ILE A 65 -7.67 -5.37 -5.72
CA ILE A 65 -6.43 -4.69 -6.07
C ILE A 65 -5.39 -5.75 -6.42
N ILE A 66 -4.70 -5.59 -7.54
CA ILE A 66 -3.60 -6.46 -7.95
C ILE A 66 -2.38 -5.57 -8.15
N SER A 67 -1.39 -5.69 -7.27
CA SER A 67 -0.20 -4.85 -7.25
C SER A 67 1.06 -5.65 -7.50
N ASP A 68 1.97 -5.10 -8.30
CA ASP A 68 3.30 -5.63 -8.52
C ASP A 68 4.42 -4.61 -8.22
N GLN A 69 4.09 -3.47 -7.66
CA GLN A 69 5.06 -2.44 -7.29
C GLN A 69 5.95 -2.79 -6.08
N PHE A 70 5.84 -3.99 -5.56
CA PHE A 70 6.69 -4.49 -4.47
C PHE A 70 8.19 -4.39 -4.76
N ILE A 71 8.59 -4.38 -6.03
CA ILE A 71 9.99 -4.30 -6.43
C ILE A 71 10.65 -2.98 -6.05
N THR A 72 9.90 -1.90 -5.99
CA THR A 72 10.38 -0.55 -5.72
C THR A 72 11.06 -0.43 -4.38
N TYR A 73 10.38 -0.94 -3.38
CA TYR A 73 10.71 -0.75 -1.98
C TYR A 73 11.47 -1.97 -1.44
N PHE A 74 11.22 -3.12 -2.03
CA PHE A 74 11.49 -4.36 -1.33
C PHE A 74 12.70 -5.12 -1.87
N TYR A 75 12.94 -5.19 -3.18
CA TYR A 75 13.99 -6.05 -3.70
C TYR A 75 15.23 -5.34 -4.22
N HIS A 76 15.09 -4.15 -4.74
CA HIS A 76 16.19 -3.44 -5.38
C HIS A 76 16.20 -1.95 -5.05
N TRP A 77 15.83 -1.61 -3.83
CA TRP A 77 15.68 -0.23 -3.40
C TRP A 77 16.95 0.62 -3.60
N LYS A 78 18.14 0.08 -3.37
CA LYS A 78 19.40 0.78 -3.64
C LYS A 78 19.57 1.20 -5.09
N LYS A 79 18.93 0.48 -6.00
CA LYS A 79 19.06 0.69 -7.44
C LYS A 79 17.98 1.61 -8.00
N PHE A 80 16.77 1.52 -7.46
CA PHE A 80 15.59 2.14 -8.04
C PHE A 80 15.05 3.33 -7.27
N LEU A 81 15.44 3.51 -6.01
CA LEU A 81 14.96 4.66 -5.26
C LEU A 81 15.87 5.88 -5.44
N PRO A 82 15.30 7.09 -5.40
CA PRO A 82 16.09 8.31 -5.22
C PRO A 82 16.91 8.24 -3.93
N ALA A 83 18.01 8.99 -3.87
CA ALA A 83 18.91 8.99 -2.71
C ALA A 83 18.22 9.41 -1.40
N GLU A 84 17.26 10.33 -1.50
CA GLU A 84 16.58 10.87 -0.32
C GLU A 84 15.83 9.80 0.48
N PRO A 85 14.90 9.00 -0.07
CA PRO A 85 14.24 7.94 0.69
C PRO A 85 15.18 6.79 1.09
N GLN A 86 16.29 6.57 0.38
CA GLN A 86 17.26 5.50 0.74
C GLN A 86 17.85 5.68 2.14
N LYS A 87 17.97 6.91 2.64
CA LYS A 87 18.54 7.19 3.97
C LYS A 87 17.79 6.53 5.12
N TYR A 88 16.51 6.24 4.96
CA TYR A 88 15.68 5.54 5.94
C TYR A 88 15.83 4.01 5.89
N LEU A 89 16.54 3.49 4.91
CA LEU A 89 16.67 2.05 4.65
C LEU A 89 18.09 1.53 4.90
N VAL A 90 19.05 2.42 5.18
CA VAL A 90 20.43 2.03 5.49
C VAL A 90 20.61 1.65 6.95
N GLY A 91 21.59 0.79 7.24
CA GLY A 91 21.84 0.28 8.58
C GLY A 91 22.12 1.35 9.64
N SER A 92 22.73 2.48 9.24
CA SER A 92 22.94 3.62 10.13
C SER A 92 21.65 4.28 10.62
N TRP A 93 20.55 4.14 9.88
CA TRP A 93 19.21 4.56 10.32
C TRP A 93 18.42 3.40 10.92
N MET A 94 18.42 2.22 10.29
CA MET A 94 17.62 1.07 10.71
C MET A 94 18.02 0.54 12.10
N ASN A 95 19.32 0.47 12.38
CA ASN A 95 19.78 -0.09 13.64
C ASN A 95 19.34 0.73 14.86
N PRO A 96 19.60 2.04 14.94
CA PRO A 96 19.19 2.82 16.11
C PRO A 96 17.68 3.08 16.20
N ASN A 97 16.95 3.10 15.09
CA ASN A 97 15.54 3.46 15.09
C ASN A 97 14.57 2.27 15.14
N ILE A 98 15.05 1.07 14.75
CA ILE A 98 14.16 -0.10 14.70
C ILE A 98 14.69 -1.23 15.59
N LYS A 99 15.98 -1.59 15.48
CA LYS A 99 16.47 -2.83 16.07
C LYS A 99 17.02 -2.71 17.47
N ASN A 100 17.88 -1.71 17.69
CA ASN A 100 18.68 -1.62 18.90
C ASN A 100 17.95 -0.82 19.97
N GLY A 101 17.76 -1.40 21.14
CA GLY A 101 17.12 -0.71 22.25
C GLY A 101 15.59 -0.75 22.28
N HIS A 102 14.96 -1.45 21.31
CA HIS A 102 13.49 -1.53 21.17
C HIS A 102 12.90 -2.89 21.57
N GLY A 103 13.63 -3.63 22.43
CA GLY A 103 13.18 -4.91 22.96
C GLY A 103 13.42 -6.11 22.03
N GLU A 104 13.04 -7.29 22.52
CA GLU A 104 13.33 -8.56 21.85
C GLU A 104 12.61 -8.70 20.51
N LEU A 105 11.39 -8.20 20.39
CA LEU A 105 10.62 -8.28 19.15
C LEU A 105 11.33 -7.52 18.01
N CYS A 106 11.77 -6.30 18.28
CA CYS A 106 12.49 -5.49 17.30
C CYS A 106 13.87 -6.06 16.97
N ALA A 107 14.54 -6.67 17.94
CA ALA A 107 15.83 -7.35 17.74
C ALA A 107 15.73 -8.52 16.74
N LEU A 108 14.55 -9.15 16.62
CA LEU A 108 14.29 -10.23 15.65
C LEU A 108 14.12 -9.74 14.23
N TYR A 109 13.92 -8.43 14.03
CA TYR A 109 13.68 -7.88 12.70
C TYR A 109 14.85 -8.15 11.74
N LYS A 110 14.55 -8.81 10.63
CA LYS A 110 15.56 -9.21 9.65
C LYS A 110 16.13 -8.02 8.90
N SER A 111 17.43 -7.92 8.88
CA SER A 111 18.19 -6.96 8.07
C SER A 111 19.34 -7.65 7.35
N HIS A 112 20.03 -6.97 6.45
CA HIS A 112 21.31 -7.41 5.93
C HIS A 112 22.39 -7.36 7.04
N GLU A 113 23.55 -8.00 6.84
CA GLU A 113 24.64 -8.04 7.83
C GLU A 113 25.12 -6.65 8.25
N ASN A 114 25.12 -5.68 7.32
CA ASN A 114 25.46 -4.28 7.59
C ASN A 114 24.30 -3.47 8.23
N GLY A 115 23.20 -4.14 8.55
CA GLY A 115 22.00 -3.51 9.13
C GLY A 115 21.02 -2.90 8.14
N ASP A 116 21.35 -2.88 6.86
CA ASP A 116 20.47 -2.32 5.83
C ASP A 116 19.13 -3.08 5.76
N PHE A 117 18.09 -2.36 5.36
CA PHE A 117 16.76 -2.90 5.14
C PHE A 117 16.80 -4.10 4.20
N ARG A 118 16.21 -5.18 4.65
CA ARG A 118 16.01 -6.39 3.87
C ARG A 118 14.57 -6.47 3.39
N SER A 119 14.43 -6.64 2.11
CA SER A 119 13.14 -6.56 1.45
C SER A 119 12.10 -7.58 1.90
N GLU A 120 10.86 -7.12 1.92
CA GLU A 120 9.65 -7.90 2.11
C GLU A 120 8.68 -7.57 0.98
N GLY A 121 8.54 -8.44 -0.01
CA GLY A 121 7.79 -8.16 -1.24
C GLY A 121 6.29 -7.95 -1.05
N ASP A 122 5.74 -8.43 0.06
CA ASP A 122 4.29 -8.42 0.30
C ASP A 122 3.80 -7.18 1.04
N SER A 123 4.70 -6.31 1.46
CA SER A 123 4.39 -5.14 2.28
C SER A 123 3.34 -4.18 1.71
N PRO A 124 3.20 -3.95 0.39
CA PRO A 124 2.13 -3.10 -0.13
C PRO A 124 0.74 -3.53 0.31
N ALA A 125 0.51 -4.84 0.47
CA ALA A 125 -0.79 -5.37 0.86
C ALA A 125 -1.21 -4.93 2.27
N TYR A 126 -0.33 -5.03 3.26
CA TYR A 126 -0.68 -4.56 4.59
C TYR A 126 -0.55 -3.05 4.75
N PHE A 127 0.35 -2.40 4.05
CA PHE A 127 0.45 -0.93 4.05
C PHE A 127 -0.82 -0.28 3.53
N HIS A 128 -1.50 -0.92 2.59
CA HIS A 128 -2.76 -0.43 2.06
C HIS A 128 -3.85 -0.30 3.12
N VAL A 129 -3.84 -1.15 4.14
CA VAL A 129 -4.87 -1.20 5.18
C VAL A 129 -4.48 -0.50 6.49
N ILE A 130 -3.26 0.04 6.59
CA ILE A 130 -2.86 0.87 7.73
C ILE A 130 -3.70 2.16 7.72
N PRO A 131 -4.34 2.51 8.84
CA PRO A 131 -5.19 3.71 8.91
C PRO A 131 -4.34 4.99 8.98
N THR A 132 -3.96 5.49 7.83
CA THR A 132 -3.12 6.70 7.67
C THR A 132 -3.94 8.00 7.52
N GLY A 133 -5.27 7.91 7.47
CA GLY A 133 -6.14 9.04 7.15
C GLY A 133 -6.24 9.37 5.66
N LEU A 134 -5.47 8.70 4.79
CA LEU A 134 -5.47 8.95 3.34
C LEU A 134 -6.69 8.36 2.61
N ARG A 135 -7.55 7.60 3.30
CA ARG A 135 -8.77 6.97 2.77
C ARG A 135 -8.56 6.06 1.55
N ASN A 136 -7.34 5.62 1.32
CA ASN A 136 -6.99 4.73 0.20
C ASN A 136 -7.72 3.39 0.22
N ALA A 137 -8.12 2.90 1.39
CA ALA A 137 -8.93 1.68 1.52
C ALA A 137 -10.36 1.85 0.98
N GLU A 138 -10.87 3.08 0.92
CA GLU A 138 -12.17 3.45 0.33
C GLU A 138 -11.99 3.85 -1.13
N HIS A 139 -10.90 4.55 -1.43
CA HIS A 139 -10.56 5.14 -2.72
C HIS A 139 -9.15 4.71 -3.15
N PRO A 140 -8.99 3.55 -3.78
CA PRO A 140 -7.67 3.06 -4.19
C PRO A 140 -6.89 4.01 -5.11
N ASP A 141 -7.59 4.85 -5.85
CA ASP A 141 -7.05 5.86 -6.77
C ASP A 141 -6.52 7.13 -6.07
N TRP A 142 -6.85 7.34 -4.80
CA TRP A 142 -6.31 8.48 -4.04
C TRP A 142 -4.87 8.24 -3.60
N GLY A 143 -4.49 6.97 -3.47
CA GLY A 143 -3.15 6.57 -3.06
C GLY A 143 -2.96 6.56 -1.55
N GLY A 144 -1.98 5.78 -1.15
CA GLY A 144 -1.59 5.59 0.25
C GLY A 144 -0.27 4.88 0.34
N TRP A 145 0.10 4.43 1.54
CA TRP A 145 1.39 3.78 1.76
C TRP A 145 1.59 2.50 0.96
N GLY A 146 0.53 1.79 0.62
CA GLY A 146 0.59 0.59 -0.23
C GLY A 146 0.65 0.86 -1.73
N GLY A 147 0.53 2.12 -2.15
CA GLY A 147 0.52 2.50 -3.56
C GLY A 147 -0.72 3.30 -3.96
N ARG A 148 -0.83 3.57 -5.24
CA ARG A 148 -1.98 4.22 -5.88
C ARG A 148 -2.41 3.36 -7.06
N TYR A 149 -3.72 3.23 -7.29
CA TYR A 149 -4.24 2.30 -8.27
C TYR A 149 -5.16 2.97 -9.26
N VAL A 150 -5.26 2.42 -10.46
CA VAL A 150 -6.20 2.81 -11.49
C VAL A 150 -7.25 1.72 -11.68
N LYS A 151 -8.49 2.14 -11.83
CA LYS A 151 -9.60 1.22 -12.10
C LYS A 151 -9.57 0.80 -13.56
N VAL A 152 -9.29 -0.46 -13.80
CA VAL A 152 -9.16 -1.00 -15.18
C VAL A 152 -10.36 -1.83 -15.61
N ARG A 153 -11.13 -2.32 -14.65
CA ARG A 153 -12.40 -3.05 -14.83
C ARG A 153 -13.35 -2.68 -13.71
N GLU A 154 -14.60 -3.07 -13.80
CA GLU A 154 -15.65 -2.67 -12.86
C GLU A 154 -15.25 -2.80 -11.38
N ASN A 155 -14.54 -3.86 -11.04
CA ASN A 155 -14.12 -4.16 -9.66
C ASN A 155 -12.60 -4.34 -9.50
N THR A 156 -11.79 -4.15 -10.53
CA THR A 156 -10.36 -4.45 -10.53
C THR A 156 -9.52 -3.20 -10.68
N TRP A 157 -8.56 -3.07 -9.78
CA TRP A 157 -7.63 -1.97 -9.68
C TRP A 157 -6.21 -2.49 -9.87
N LEU A 158 -5.43 -1.84 -10.73
CA LEU A 158 -4.03 -2.19 -11.01
C LEU A 158 -3.12 -0.99 -10.72
N ASP A 159 -1.83 -1.27 -10.61
CA ASP A 159 -0.83 -0.20 -10.53
C ASP A 159 -0.92 0.72 -11.76
N PRO A 160 -0.77 2.04 -11.58
CA PRO A 160 -0.76 2.98 -12.70
C PRO A 160 0.49 2.75 -13.56
N VAL A 161 0.36 3.01 -14.84
CA VAL A 161 1.47 3.05 -15.79
C VAL A 161 1.48 4.43 -16.43
N GLU A 162 2.62 5.12 -16.39
CA GLU A 162 2.75 6.48 -16.91
C GLU A 162 3.10 6.51 -18.42
N GLU A 163 2.93 5.41 -19.09
CA GLU A 163 3.10 5.29 -20.54
C GLU A 163 1.78 5.66 -21.23
N GLU A 164 1.79 6.71 -22.00
CA GLU A 164 0.63 7.15 -22.75
C GLU A 164 0.14 6.04 -23.70
N GLY A 165 -1.17 5.80 -23.69
CA GLY A 165 -1.76 4.74 -24.51
C GLY A 165 -1.52 3.31 -24.03
N TYR A 166 -0.99 3.13 -22.81
CA TYR A 166 -0.81 1.77 -22.27
C TYR A 166 -2.13 1.03 -22.12
N GLU A 167 -2.22 -0.12 -22.77
CA GLU A 167 -3.37 -1.00 -22.65
C GLU A 167 -3.16 -2.05 -21.55
N TYR A 168 -4.02 -1.99 -20.52
CA TYR A 168 -3.99 -2.98 -19.46
C TYR A 168 -4.47 -4.35 -19.96
N PRO A 169 -3.75 -5.43 -19.64
CA PRO A 169 -4.08 -6.76 -20.14
C PRO A 169 -5.42 -7.25 -19.60
N GLU A 170 -6.19 -7.90 -20.44
CA GLU A 170 -7.41 -8.62 -20.06
C GLU A 170 -7.13 -9.84 -19.18
N GLY A 171 -5.95 -10.44 -19.36
CA GLY A 171 -5.52 -11.64 -18.66
C GLY A 171 -4.80 -11.36 -17.36
N ARG A 172 -3.88 -12.25 -17.04
CA ARG A 172 -3.09 -12.25 -15.81
C ARG A 172 -2.13 -11.06 -15.75
N TRP A 173 -2.16 -10.37 -14.61
CA TRP A 173 -1.32 -9.21 -14.36
C TRP A 173 -0.08 -9.61 -13.56
N TYR A 174 1.09 -9.76 -14.20
CA TYR A 174 2.34 -9.99 -13.49
C TYR A 174 3.64 -9.76 -14.28
N THR A 175 3.66 -10.00 -15.58
CA THR A 175 4.92 -9.95 -16.36
C THR A 175 5.01 -8.80 -17.33
N SER A 176 3.90 -8.23 -17.72
CA SER A 176 3.81 -7.03 -18.56
C SER A 176 3.87 -5.73 -17.78
N ASN A 177 4.03 -5.81 -16.48
CA ASN A 177 4.01 -4.74 -15.51
C ASN A 177 5.43 -4.33 -15.09
N ALA A 178 5.55 -3.54 -14.03
CA ALA A 178 6.83 -3.02 -13.54
C ALA A 178 7.87 -4.11 -13.25
N TRP A 179 7.43 -5.27 -12.71
CA TRP A 179 8.36 -6.36 -12.45
C TRP A 179 8.98 -6.94 -13.72
N GLY A 180 8.16 -7.22 -14.73
CA GLY A 180 8.63 -7.65 -16.05
C GLY A 180 9.54 -6.59 -16.67
N ARG A 181 9.10 -5.33 -16.64
CA ARG A 181 9.86 -4.18 -17.18
C ARG A 181 11.18 -3.98 -16.44
N THR A 182 11.20 -4.09 -15.11
CA THR A 182 12.44 -3.94 -14.33
C THR A 182 13.42 -5.09 -14.52
N ARG A 183 12.95 -6.30 -14.77
CA ARG A 183 13.78 -7.42 -15.18
C ARG A 183 14.35 -7.21 -16.57
N LEU A 184 13.53 -6.71 -17.46
CA LEU A 184 13.84 -6.45 -18.86
C LEU A 184 14.41 -5.04 -19.05
N LYS A 185 15.24 -4.57 -18.15
CA LYS A 185 15.86 -3.23 -18.18
C LYS A 185 16.32 -2.72 -19.55
N LYS A 186 16.50 -3.61 -20.48
CA LYS A 186 16.82 -3.27 -21.87
C LYS A 186 15.68 -2.56 -22.59
N GLU A 187 14.44 -2.69 -22.06
CA GLU A 187 13.22 -2.18 -22.68
C GLU A 187 12.69 -0.91 -22.00
N ILE A 188 13.25 -0.54 -20.84
CA ILE A 188 12.93 0.74 -20.20
C ILE A 188 14.03 1.71 -20.55
N PRO A 189 13.81 2.57 -21.54
CA PRO A 189 14.86 3.43 -22.09
C PRO A 189 15.27 4.58 -21.15
N ASN A 190 14.56 4.74 -20.01
CA ASN A 190 14.73 5.88 -19.14
C ASN A 190 14.47 5.50 -17.67
N ASP A 191 15.50 5.59 -16.84
CA ASP A 191 15.35 5.38 -15.39
C ASP A 191 14.37 6.37 -14.74
N SER A 192 14.15 7.55 -15.32
CA SER A 192 13.19 8.53 -14.81
C SER A 192 11.72 8.08 -15.00
N LEU A 193 11.41 7.40 -16.09
CA LEU A 193 10.08 6.83 -16.30
C LEU A 193 9.79 5.74 -15.26
N LEU A 194 10.76 4.88 -14.99
CA LEU A 194 10.64 3.86 -13.94
C LEU A 194 10.47 4.49 -12.57
N LEU A 195 11.26 5.50 -12.23
CA LEU A 195 11.14 6.22 -10.95
C LEU A 195 9.78 6.88 -10.79
N SER A 196 9.24 7.45 -11.86
CA SER A 196 7.91 8.02 -11.89
C SER A 196 6.82 6.97 -11.67
N TYR A 197 6.91 5.85 -12.39
CA TYR A 197 6.01 4.70 -12.24
C TYR A 197 5.98 4.17 -10.79
N LEU A 198 7.13 4.11 -10.15
CA LEU A 198 7.26 3.60 -8.79
C LEU A 198 6.99 4.65 -7.68
N LYS A 199 6.85 5.93 -8.04
CA LYS A 199 6.64 7.04 -7.11
C LYS A 199 5.43 6.87 -6.17
N PRO A 200 4.30 6.29 -6.58
CA PRO A 200 3.17 6.08 -5.70
C PRO A 200 3.50 5.33 -4.41
N THR A 201 4.50 4.48 -4.43
CA THR A 201 4.98 3.74 -3.25
C THR A 201 6.15 4.42 -2.57
N TRP A 202 7.24 4.74 -3.28
CA TRP A 202 8.47 5.21 -2.63
C TRP A 202 8.34 6.61 -1.99
N ARG A 203 7.40 7.44 -2.44
CA ARG A 203 7.14 8.75 -1.83
C ARG A 203 6.74 8.69 -0.35
N TRP A 204 6.29 7.53 0.10
CA TRP A 204 5.82 7.30 1.46
C TRP A 204 6.87 6.64 2.37
N ILE A 205 8.08 6.36 1.88
CA ILE A 205 9.11 5.67 2.68
C ILE A 205 9.45 6.44 3.97
N ALA A 206 9.63 7.75 3.89
CA ALA A 206 9.96 8.55 5.06
C ALA A 206 8.87 8.49 6.15
N PRO A 207 7.61 8.85 5.89
CA PRO A 207 6.56 8.75 6.91
C PRO A 207 6.34 7.31 7.39
N LEU A 208 6.43 6.33 6.51
CA LEU A 208 6.25 4.93 6.86
C LEU A 208 7.35 4.43 7.80
N GLN A 209 8.62 4.74 7.51
CA GLN A 209 9.73 4.35 8.36
C GLN A 209 9.71 5.08 9.70
N ASN A 210 9.31 6.35 9.74
CA ASN A 210 9.16 7.10 10.99
C ASN A 210 8.01 6.52 11.85
N ASP A 211 6.88 6.13 11.26
CA ASP A 211 5.81 5.43 11.99
C ASP A 211 6.29 4.07 12.52
N PHE A 212 7.10 3.33 11.73
CA PHE A 212 7.69 2.09 12.20
C PHE A 212 8.64 2.32 13.39
N ALA A 213 9.47 3.37 13.35
CA ALA A 213 10.34 3.74 14.47
C ALA A 213 9.54 4.10 15.72
N ALA A 214 8.45 4.86 15.59
CA ALA A 214 7.56 5.16 16.72
C ALA A 214 6.97 3.87 17.32
N ARG A 215 6.53 2.93 16.48
CA ARG A 215 6.02 1.63 16.95
C ARG A 215 7.12 0.77 17.62
N ALA A 216 8.36 0.87 17.17
CA ALA A 216 9.48 0.22 17.83
C ALA A 216 9.70 0.81 19.23
N ASP A 217 9.63 2.11 19.38
CA ASP A 217 9.66 2.80 20.68
C ASP A 217 8.52 2.35 21.61
N TRP A 218 7.31 2.17 21.08
CA TRP A 218 6.15 1.70 21.86
C TRP A 218 6.33 0.28 22.42
N CYS A 219 7.28 -0.51 21.91
CA CYS A 219 7.58 -1.81 22.46
C CYS A 219 8.30 -1.73 23.82
N VAL A 220 8.91 -0.59 24.16
CA VAL A 220 9.78 -0.45 25.34
C VAL A 220 9.50 0.80 26.18
N LYS A 221 8.74 1.75 25.67
CA LYS A 221 8.35 2.98 26.37
C LYS A 221 6.94 2.85 26.95
N SER A 222 6.68 3.54 28.06
CA SER A 222 5.31 3.76 28.52
C SER A 222 4.54 4.65 27.54
N TYR A 223 3.21 4.76 27.71
CA TYR A 223 2.41 5.64 26.88
C TYR A 223 2.89 7.09 26.97
N GLU A 224 3.19 7.56 28.18
CA GLU A 224 3.60 8.93 28.44
C GLU A 224 5.00 9.28 27.92
N GLU A 225 5.85 8.27 27.70
CA GLU A 225 7.21 8.45 27.18
C GLU A 225 7.29 8.26 25.65
N ALA A 226 6.26 7.69 25.08
CA ALA A 226 6.20 7.40 23.64
C ALA A 226 5.71 8.61 22.87
N ASN A 227 6.19 8.77 21.64
CA ASN A 227 5.69 9.78 20.71
C ASN A 227 4.39 9.32 20.05
N HIS A 228 3.40 10.19 19.95
CA HIS A 228 2.11 9.93 19.37
C HIS A 228 1.90 10.73 18.08
N ALA A 229 1.06 10.19 17.20
CA ALA A 229 0.69 10.90 15.99
C ALA A 229 -0.23 12.09 16.31
N PRO A 230 -0.11 13.20 15.58
CA PRO A 230 -1.04 14.33 15.70
C PRO A 230 -2.50 13.91 15.50
N VAL A 231 -3.39 14.48 16.29
CA VAL A 231 -4.84 14.36 16.09
C VAL A 231 -5.28 15.42 15.09
N VAL A 232 -5.46 14.99 13.85
CA VAL A 232 -5.84 15.88 12.75
C VAL A 232 -7.29 16.33 12.90
N MET A 233 -7.51 17.63 12.82
CA MET A 233 -8.84 18.23 12.73
C MET A 233 -8.91 19.15 11.51
N LEU A 234 -9.98 18.98 10.74
CA LEU A 234 -10.31 19.89 9.65
C LEU A 234 -11.39 20.86 10.14
N ALA A 235 -11.23 22.14 9.85
CA ALA A 235 -12.23 23.17 10.16
C ALA A 235 -13.37 23.22 9.10
N HIS A 236 -13.47 22.20 8.28
CA HIS A 236 -14.48 22.04 7.23
C HIS A 236 -14.81 20.56 7.06
N GLU A 237 -15.87 20.26 6.30
CA GLU A 237 -16.23 18.88 5.94
C GLU A 237 -15.07 18.20 5.18
N ALA A 238 -14.87 16.90 5.43
CA ALA A 238 -13.84 16.11 4.75
C ALA A 238 -14.13 15.95 3.25
N ASP A 239 -15.41 15.84 2.90
CA ASP A 239 -15.88 15.75 1.54
C ASP A 239 -16.63 17.05 1.20
N MET A 240 -16.08 17.84 0.28
CA MET A 240 -16.65 19.11 -0.12
C MET A 240 -17.09 19.07 -1.59
N GLN A 241 -18.19 19.74 -1.88
CA GLN A 241 -18.63 20.02 -3.25
C GLN A 241 -18.46 21.51 -3.54
N ALA A 242 -17.93 21.82 -4.71
CA ALA A 242 -17.69 23.19 -5.13
C ALA A 242 -18.01 23.35 -6.62
N GLU A 243 -18.49 24.52 -7.00
CA GLU A 243 -18.67 24.86 -8.40
C GLU A 243 -17.33 25.14 -9.08
N GLU A 244 -17.23 24.83 -10.36
CA GLU A 244 -16.04 25.11 -11.16
C GLU A 244 -15.69 26.60 -11.10
N GLY A 245 -14.41 26.90 -10.86
CA GLY A 245 -13.91 28.26 -10.73
C GLY A 245 -14.14 28.90 -9.36
N SER A 246 -14.83 28.24 -8.42
CA SER A 246 -15.01 28.76 -7.08
C SER A 246 -13.73 28.65 -6.25
N ARG A 247 -13.58 29.56 -5.29
CA ARG A 247 -12.46 29.52 -4.34
C ARG A 247 -12.76 28.57 -3.18
N ILE A 248 -11.91 27.57 -2.97
CA ILE A 248 -11.97 26.67 -1.84
C ILE A 248 -10.89 27.07 -0.83
N CYS A 249 -11.27 27.17 0.44
CA CYS A 249 -10.34 27.39 1.54
C CYS A 249 -10.25 26.12 2.38
N LEU A 250 -9.04 25.61 2.55
CA LEU A 250 -8.75 24.45 3.41
C LEU A 250 -8.15 24.94 4.72
N SER A 251 -8.56 24.35 5.83
CA SER A 251 -8.02 24.67 7.14
C SER A 251 -7.89 23.40 7.98
N ALA A 252 -6.74 23.26 8.63
CA ALA A 252 -6.47 22.23 9.62
C ALA A 252 -6.38 22.84 11.04
N GLU A 253 -7.05 23.97 11.25
CA GLU A 253 -7.14 24.62 12.54
C GLU A 253 -7.81 23.69 13.57
N GLY A 254 -7.21 23.58 14.75
CA GLY A 254 -7.66 22.64 15.76
C GLY A 254 -6.89 21.31 15.79
N THR A 255 -6.05 21.02 14.79
CA THR A 255 -5.10 19.90 14.86
C THR A 255 -4.16 20.08 16.04
N LYS A 256 -4.01 19.03 16.83
CA LYS A 256 -3.18 19.03 18.05
C LYS A 256 -2.24 17.84 18.06
N ASP A 257 -1.06 18.06 18.59
CA ASP A 257 -0.14 17.00 18.95
C ASP A 257 -0.36 16.62 20.42
N PRO A 258 -0.56 15.33 20.76
CA PRO A 258 -0.76 14.90 22.15
C PRO A 258 0.44 15.16 23.05
N ASP A 259 1.65 15.13 22.49
CA ASP A 259 2.91 15.30 23.21
C ASP A 259 3.36 16.78 23.27
N GLY A 260 2.62 17.65 22.59
CA GLY A 260 2.91 19.08 22.51
C GLY A 260 3.98 19.44 21.48
N ASP A 261 4.28 18.55 20.57
CA ASP A 261 5.27 18.76 19.53
C ASP A 261 4.83 19.83 18.52
N LYS A 262 5.82 20.50 17.94
CA LYS A 262 5.58 21.52 16.93
C LYS A 262 5.08 20.89 15.62
N LEU A 263 3.86 21.23 15.25
CA LEU A 263 3.26 20.78 14.00
C LEU A 263 3.79 21.55 12.78
N THR A 264 3.92 20.83 11.67
CA THR A 264 4.13 21.39 10.35
C THR A 264 3.01 20.90 9.42
N TYR A 265 2.55 21.77 8.53
CA TYR A 265 1.44 21.46 7.63
C TYR A 265 1.91 21.45 6.19
N ARG A 266 1.48 20.48 5.44
CA ARG A 266 1.73 20.41 4.01
C ARG A 266 0.45 19.98 3.28
N TRP A 267 0.04 20.79 2.33
CA TRP A 267 -1.06 20.50 1.43
C TRP A 267 -0.49 20.04 0.09
N TRP A 268 -1.13 19.08 -0.54
CA TRP A 268 -0.80 18.65 -1.90
C TRP A 268 -2.07 18.17 -2.61
N GLN A 269 -2.03 18.27 -3.91
CA GLN A 269 -3.09 17.82 -4.83
C GLN A 269 -2.61 16.60 -5.59
#